data_3ecbd2e931c26662c8ad3066c2f4e364
#
_entry.id   3ecbd2e931c26662c8ad3066c2f4e364
#
_cell.length_a   1.000
_cell.length_b   1.000
_cell.length_c   1.000
_cell.angle_alpha   90.00
_cell.angle_beta   90.00
_cell.angle_gamma   90.00
#
_symmetry.space_group_name_H-M   'P 1'
#
loop_
_entity.id
_entity.type
_entity.pdbx_description
1 polymer ?
#
loop_
_entity_poly.entity_id
_entity_poly.type
_entity_poly.pdbx_seq_one_letter_code
_entity_poly.pdbx_strand_id
1 'polypeptide(L)'
;MTAASAPRQIRFGLDRLDRLWQRFRTAFLIGVVVALALAAAVATFLLGLNAARNRTIAALTNGQDRAVAINAVPEVLFARVYFLLTHNRLDDIPPLVNMLDFRGSPRLRAELHYDIANTRLKLAFDKIDNAEFDAAGALVGLAREDYREALRLNPDNWDARFNFDVASRLIREYPSFGFTPDERRLGPRPLWTELPNTPRGEP
;
A
#
# COMPACT_ATOMS: atom_id res chain seq x y z
N MET A 1 -39.73 -54.75 58.75
CA MET A 1 -39.38 -54.14 57.45
C MET A 1 -37.87 -53.89 57.48
N THR A 2 -37.12 -54.83 56.92
CA THR A 2 -35.60 -54.83 56.89
C THR A 2 -35.10 -54.07 55.66
N ALA A 3 -34.45 -52.94 55.90
CA ALA A 3 -33.83 -52.16 54.86
C ALA A 3 -32.58 -52.95 54.31
N ALA A 4 -32.64 -53.37 53.07
CA ALA A 4 -31.57 -54.07 52.40
C ALA A 4 -30.35 -53.14 52.24
N SER A 5 -29.26 -53.41 52.96
CA SER A 5 -28.01 -52.71 52.85
C SER A 5 -27.34 -53.13 51.52
N ALA A 6 -27.17 -52.20 50.56
CA ALA A 6 -26.49 -52.43 49.33
C ALA A 6 -25.06 -52.96 49.56
N PRO A 7 -24.56 -53.93 48.76
CA PRO A 7 -23.31 -54.60 49.01
C PRO A 7 -22.12 -53.60 48.92
N ARG A 8 -21.22 -53.69 49.88
CA ARG A 8 -20.02 -52.80 50.05
C ARG A 8 -19.17 -52.64 48.78
N GLN A 9 -19.16 -53.59 47.88
CA GLN A 9 -18.39 -53.59 46.65
C GLN A 9 -18.89 -52.55 45.62
N ILE A 10 -20.18 -52.27 45.56
CA ILE A 10 -20.78 -51.28 44.61
C ILE A 10 -20.42 -49.85 45.04
N ARG A 11 -20.29 -49.57 46.31
CA ARG A 11 -19.87 -48.26 46.84
C ARG A 11 -18.39 -47.98 46.52
N PHE A 12 -17.47 -48.91 46.56
CA PHE A 12 -16.05 -48.74 46.22
C PHE A 12 -15.84 -48.43 44.72
N GLY A 13 -16.68 -48.92 43.83
CA GLY A 13 -16.64 -48.66 42.39
C GLY A 13 -17.11 -47.24 42.06
N LEU A 14 -18.19 -46.78 42.68
CA LEU A 14 -18.75 -45.44 42.50
C LEU A 14 -17.79 -44.34 43.01
N ASP A 15 -17.15 -44.57 44.18
CA ASP A 15 -16.18 -43.63 44.74
C ASP A 15 -14.89 -43.50 43.88
N ARG A 16 -14.53 -44.54 43.13
CA ARG A 16 -13.42 -44.47 42.16
C ARG A 16 -13.80 -43.70 40.91
N LEU A 17 -14.99 -43.90 40.38
CA LEU A 17 -15.52 -43.18 39.23
C LEU A 17 -15.68 -41.69 39.52
N ASP A 18 -16.20 -41.35 40.69
CA ASP A 18 -16.36 -39.93 41.12
C ASP A 18 -14.99 -39.21 41.28
N ARG A 19 -13.97 -39.90 41.82
CA ARG A 19 -12.62 -39.36 41.92
C ARG A 19 -11.94 -39.20 40.56
N LEU A 20 -12.17 -40.12 39.65
CA LEU A 20 -11.66 -40.02 38.27
C LEU A 20 -12.36 -38.88 37.55
N TRP A 21 -13.69 -38.75 37.66
CA TRP A 21 -14.48 -37.65 37.10
C TRP A 21 -14.03 -36.30 37.62
N GLN A 22 -13.83 -36.15 38.93
CA GLN A 22 -13.38 -34.90 39.55
C GLN A 22 -11.94 -34.55 39.06
N ARG A 23 -11.04 -35.50 38.93
CA ARG A 23 -9.68 -35.28 38.38
C ARG A 23 -9.74 -34.82 36.91
N PHE A 24 -10.56 -35.47 36.11
CA PHE A 24 -10.77 -35.08 34.71
C PHE A 24 -11.33 -33.67 34.59
N ARG A 25 -12.34 -33.35 35.39
CA ARG A 25 -12.93 -32.00 35.42
C ARG A 25 -11.95 -30.94 35.87
N THR A 26 -11.15 -31.23 36.90
CA THR A 26 -10.13 -30.30 37.40
C THR A 26 -9.01 -30.10 36.34
N ALA A 27 -8.51 -31.16 35.76
CA ALA A 27 -7.49 -31.10 34.68
C ALA A 27 -8.00 -30.32 33.44
N PHE A 28 -9.25 -30.57 33.07
CA PHE A 28 -9.92 -29.83 31.98
C PHE A 28 -10.03 -28.33 32.29
N LEU A 29 -10.48 -27.97 33.50
CA LEU A 29 -10.60 -26.56 33.92
C LEU A 29 -9.22 -25.87 33.95
N ILE A 30 -8.19 -26.55 34.46
CA ILE A 30 -6.82 -26.04 34.46
C ILE A 30 -6.35 -25.82 32.98
N GLY A 31 -6.61 -26.79 32.12
CA GLY A 31 -6.27 -26.68 30.68
C GLY A 31 -6.95 -25.47 30.03
N VAL A 32 -8.25 -25.26 30.31
CA VAL A 32 -8.99 -24.08 29.80
C VAL A 32 -8.38 -22.78 30.32
N VAL A 33 -8.08 -22.70 31.64
CA VAL A 33 -7.48 -21.49 32.22
C VAL A 33 -6.12 -21.19 31.61
N VAL A 34 -5.28 -22.21 31.43
CA VAL A 34 -3.97 -22.05 30.78
C VAL A 34 -4.12 -21.61 29.34
N ALA A 35 -5.05 -22.19 28.57
CA ALA A 35 -5.32 -21.79 27.20
C ALA A 35 -5.79 -20.33 27.11
N LEU A 36 -6.69 -19.91 27.99
CA LEU A 36 -7.14 -18.52 28.06
C LEU A 36 -6.02 -17.56 28.46
N ALA A 37 -5.16 -17.94 29.40
CA ALA A 37 -4.00 -17.13 29.79
C ALA A 37 -3.02 -16.93 28.63
N LEU A 38 -2.72 -18.02 27.87
CA LEU A 38 -1.89 -17.95 26.69
C LEU A 38 -2.52 -17.10 25.60
N ALA A 39 -3.80 -17.26 25.33
CA ALA A 39 -4.53 -16.43 24.37
C ALA A 39 -4.49 -14.94 24.76
N ALA A 40 -4.69 -14.62 26.03
CA ALA A 40 -4.59 -13.25 26.55
C ALA A 40 -3.16 -12.68 26.39
N ALA A 41 -2.12 -13.48 26.68
CA ALA A 41 -0.73 -13.07 26.52
C ALA A 41 -0.40 -12.78 25.04
N VAL A 42 -0.81 -13.63 24.11
CA VAL A 42 -0.66 -13.42 22.66
C VAL A 42 -1.40 -12.18 22.20
N ALA A 43 -2.66 -12.00 22.63
CA ALA A 43 -3.46 -10.82 22.29
C ALA A 43 -2.79 -9.53 22.78
N THR A 44 -2.32 -9.50 24.01
CA THR A 44 -1.61 -8.34 24.59
C THR A 44 -0.32 -8.03 23.83
N PHE A 45 0.45 -9.04 23.45
CA PHE A 45 1.66 -8.89 22.63
C PHE A 45 1.33 -8.30 21.26
N LEU A 46 0.33 -8.83 20.56
CA LEU A 46 -0.10 -8.32 19.25
C LEU A 46 -0.63 -6.88 19.33
N LEU A 47 -1.39 -6.55 20.38
CA LEU A 47 -1.84 -5.18 20.64
C LEU A 47 -0.65 -4.23 20.85
N GLY A 48 0.37 -4.65 21.59
CA GLY A 48 1.60 -3.88 21.80
C GLY A 48 2.35 -3.60 20.49
N LEU A 49 2.48 -4.61 19.62
CA LEU A 49 3.09 -4.45 18.29
C LEU A 49 2.30 -3.47 17.42
N ASN A 50 0.97 -3.61 17.38
CA ASN A 50 0.12 -2.72 16.60
C ASN A 50 0.15 -1.29 17.15
N ALA A 51 0.18 -1.10 18.46
CA ALA A 51 0.31 0.21 19.08
C ALA A 51 1.64 0.87 18.72
N ALA A 52 2.75 0.14 18.68
CA ALA A 52 4.06 0.66 18.25
C ALA A 52 4.04 1.08 16.77
N ARG A 53 3.45 0.27 15.88
CA ARG A 53 3.27 0.59 14.45
C ARG A 53 2.42 1.85 14.27
N ASN A 54 1.28 1.93 14.95
CA ASN A 54 0.38 3.08 14.87
C ASN A 54 1.04 4.37 15.39
N ARG A 55 1.89 4.30 16.43
CA ARG A 55 2.68 5.46 16.89
C ARG A 55 3.67 5.93 15.83
N THR A 56 4.32 5.01 15.11
CA THR A 56 5.24 5.37 14.02
C THR A 56 4.49 6.02 12.87
N ILE A 57 3.34 5.44 12.45
CA ILE A 57 2.49 6.04 11.42
C ILE A 57 2.02 7.44 11.85
N ALA A 58 1.49 7.58 13.06
CA ALA A 58 1.04 8.87 13.58
C ALA A 58 2.16 9.91 13.66
N ALA A 59 3.38 9.52 14.02
CA ALA A 59 4.53 10.42 14.05
C ALA A 59 4.88 10.92 12.63
N LEU A 60 4.91 10.03 11.65
CA LEU A 60 5.18 10.37 10.24
C LEU A 60 4.09 11.27 9.64
N THR A 61 2.81 10.97 9.89
CA THR A 61 1.69 11.80 9.42
C THR A 61 1.63 13.17 10.09
N ASN A 62 2.16 13.29 11.31
CA ASN A 62 2.33 14.56 12.02
C ASN A 62 3.61 15.32 11.63
N GLY A 63 4.30 14.90 10.56
CA GLY A 63 5.49 15.59 10.06
C GLY A 63 6.79 15.30 10.84
N GLN A 64 6.79 14.30 11.73
CA GLN A 64 8.02 13.91 12.45
C GLN A 64 8.82 12.92 11.58
N ASP A 65 10.02 13.28 11.20
CA ASP A 65 10.91 12.38 10.47
C ASP A 65 11.32 11.18 11.34
N ARG A 66 10.85 10.00 10.96
CA ARG A 66 11.16 8.73 11.61
C ARG A 66 11.76 7.77 10.60
N ALA A 67 12.96 7.27 10.90
CA ALA A 67 13.55 6.20 10.09
C ALA A 67 12.68 4.94 10.18
N VAL A 68 12.42 4.34 9.03
CA VAL A 68 11.64 3.10 8.89
C VAL A 68 12.52 2.07 8.20
N ALA A 69 12.60 0.87 8.79
CA ALA A 69 13.33 -0.22 8.18
C ALA A 69 12.61 -0.70 6.91
N ILE A 70 13.36 -1.04 5.85
CA ILE A 70 12.82 -1.48 4.56
C ILE A 70 11.96 -2.76 4.66
N ASN A 71 12.19 -3.58 5.69
CA ASN A 71 11.42 -4.78 5.98
C ASN A 71 10.20 -4.55 6.88
N ALA A 72 9.88 -3.30 7.21
CA ALA A 72 8.69 -2.96 7.99
C ALA A 72 7.40 -3.42 7.28
N VAL A 73 6.29 -3.43 8.02
CA VAL A 73 4.98 -3.77 7.42
C VAL A 73 4.57 -2.72 6.38
N PRO A 74 3.83 -3.13 5.34
CA PRO A 74 3.48 -2.24 4.23
C PRO A 74 2.84 -0.91 4.64
N GLU A 75 1.99 -0.91 5.66
CA GLU A 75 1.31 0.29 6.14
C GLU A 75 2.28 1.33 6.74
N VAL A 76 3.34 0.87 7.41
CA VAL A 76 4.38 1.74 7.97
C VAL A 76 5.29 2.28 6.86
N LEU A 77 5.63 1.43 5.86
CA LEU A 77 6.37 1.86 4.67
C LEU A 77 5.59 2.91 3.87
N PHE A 78 4.29 2.70 3.69
CA PHE A 78 3.41 3.66 3.02
C PHE A 78 3.40 5.03 3.74
N ALA A 79 3.24 5.02 5.08
CA ALA A 79 3.33 6.25 5.87
C ALA A 79 4.69 6.96 5.70
N ARG A 80 5.79 6.20 5.56
CA ARG A 80 7.11 6.76 5.28
C ARG A 80 7.17 7.38 3.89
N VAL A 81 6.65 6.72 2.86
CA VAL A 81 6.57 7.30 1.50
C VAL A 81 5.74 8.57 1.52
N TYR A 82 4.57 8.55 2.14
CA TYR A 82 3.71 9.73 2.27
C TYR A 82 4.45 10.91 2.93
N PHE A 83 5.19 10.65 4.01
CA PHE A 83 6.04 11.67 4.63
C PHE A 83 7.06 12.25 3.65
N LEU A 84 7.76 11.40 2.89
CA LEU A 84 8.78 11.83 1.92
C LEU A 84 8.15 12.65 0.78
N LEU A 85 6.99 12.24 0.28
CA LEU A 85 6.23 12.96 -0.75
C LEU A 85 5.82 14.36 -0.29
N THR A 86 5.29 14.48 0.93
CA THR A 86 4.87 15.77 1.49
C THR A 86 6.03 16.73 1.77
N HIS A 87 7.26 16.20 1.85
CA HIS A 87 8.50 16.98 2.03
C HIS A 87 9.33 17.10 0.73
N ASN A 88 8.75 16.80 -0.43
CA ASN A 88 9.38 16.87 -1.75
C ASN A 88 10.67 16.04 -1.89
N ARG A 89 10.77 14.92 -1.16
CA ARG A 89 11.91 14.00 -1.17
C ARG A 89 11.64 12.79 -2.06
N LEU A 90 11.38 13.02 -3.36
CA LEU A 90 11.05 11.95 -4.30
C LEU A 90 12.23 11.01 -4.57
N ASP A 91 13.45 11.49 -4.45
CA ASP A 91 14.66 10.68 -4.71
C ASP A 91 14.85 9.56 -3.69
N ASP A 92 14.25 9.68 -2.51
CA ASP A 92 14.36 8.71 -1.43
C ASP A 92 13.28 7.59 -1.48
N ILE A 93 12.28 7.72 -2.35
CA ILE A 93 11.15 6.78 -2.35
C ILE A 93 11.37 5.48 -3.13
N PRO A 94 12.22 5.38 -4.19
CA PRO A 94 12.24 4.22 -5.06
C PRO A 94 12.44 2.86 -4.35
N PRO A 95 13.34 2.73 -3.35
CA PRO A 95 13.49 1.47 -2.64
C PRO A 95 12.23 1.05 -1.86
N LEU A 96 11.52 2.04 -1.31
CA LEU A 96 10.28 1.83 -0.54
C LEU A 96 9.11 1.46 -1.46
N VAL A 97 9.01 2.12 -2.63
CA VAL A 97 8.02 1.83 -3.66
C VAL A 97 8.18 0.40 -4.15
N ASN A 98 9.38 -0.02 -4.53
CA ASN A 98 9.65 -1.39 -4.95
C ASN A 98 9.21 -2.43 -3.90
N MET A 99 9.46 -2.15 -2.62
CA MET A 99 9.05 -3.04 -1.54
C MET A 99 7.52 -3.07 -1.36
N LEU A 100 6.86 -1.91 -1.51
CA LEU A 100 5.41 -1.81 -1.43
C LEU A 100 4.73 -2.49 -2.62
N ASP A 101 5.28 -2.38 -3.82
CA ASP A 101 4.79 -3.08 -5.00
C ASP A 101 4.91 -4.60 -4.88
N PHE A 102 5.93 -5.07 -4.19
CA PHE A 102 6.12 -6.50 -3.96
C PHE A 102 5.22 -7.04 -2.83
N ARG A 103 5.03 -6.29 -1.72
CA ARG A 103 4.39 -6.79 -0.49
C ARG A 103 3.05 -6.15 -0.16
N GLY A 104 2.74 -5.01 -0.76
CA GLY A 104 1.53 -4.24 -0.49
C GLY A 104 0.28 -4.91 -1.05
N SER A 105 -0.86 -4.69 -0.38
CA SER A 105 -2.17 -5.05 -0.93
C SER A 105 -2.47 -4.23 -2.19
N PRO A 106 -3.31 -4.73 -3.12
CA PRO A 106 -3.68 -3.98 -4.32
C PRO A 106 -4.21 -2.58 -4.01
N ARG A 107 -5.01 -2.45 -2.95
CA ARG A 107 -5.53 -1.16 -2.50
C ARG A 107 -4.40 -0.21 -2.08
N LEU A 108 -3.46 -0.68 -1.25
CA LEU A 108 -2.35 0.14 -0.77
C LEU A 108 -1.43 0.59 -1.90
N ARG A 109 -1.20 -0.28 -2.88
CA ARG A 109 -0.42 0.02 -4.09
C ARG A 109 -1.13 1.05 -4.97
N ALA A 110 -2.46 0.95 -5.12
CA ALA A 110 -3.24 1.94 -5.86
C ALA A 110 -3.13 3.34 -5.23
N GLU A 111 -3.27 3.44 -3.91
CA GLU A 111 -3.10 4.69 -3.18
C GLU A 111 -1.65 5.22 -3.28
N LEU A 112 -0.65 4.33 -3.19
CA LEU A 112 0.76 4.69 -3.34
C LEU A 112 1.02 5.39 -4.67
N HIS A 113 0.64 4.75 -5.79
CA HIS A 113 0.85 5.32 -7.11
C HIS A 113 0.03 6.59 -7.34
N TYR A 114 -1.18 6.67 -6.79
CA TYR A 114 -1.98 7.88 -6.81
C TYR A 114 -1.30 9.06 -6.10
N ASP A 115 -0.75 8.86 -4.90
CA ASP A 115 -0.07 9.90 -4.12
C ASP A 115 1.24 10.35 -4.79
N ILE A 116 2.00 9.40 -5.37
CA ILE A 116 3.21 9.71 -6.14
C ILE A 116 2.86 10.55 -7.37
N ALA A 117 1.83 10.15 -8.11
CA ALA A 117 1.36 10.86 -9.29
C ALA A 117 0.92 12.29 -8.96
N ASN A 118 0.14 12.49 -7.90
CA ASN A 118 -0.28 13.81 -7.44
C ASN A 118 0.92 14.70 -7.08
N THR A 119 1.91 14.15 -6.39
CA THR A 119 3.10 14.91 -6.01
C THR A 119 3.91 15.31 -7.24
N ARG A 120 4.10 14.40 -8.20
CA ARG A 120 4.78 14.70 -9.47
C ARG A 120 4.04 15.73 -10.30
N LEU A 121 2.71 15.61 -10.38
CA LEU A 121 1.89 16.57 -11.12
C LEU A 121 1.92 17.97 -10.50
N LYS A 122 1.88 18.04 -9.17
CA LYS A 122 2.04 19.32 -8.44
C LYS A 122 3.39 19.95 -8.73
N LEU A 123 4.48 19.18 -8.64
CA LEU A 123 5.83 19.68 -8.96
C LEU A 123 5.95 20.08 -10.44
N ALA A 124 5.25 19.41 -11.34
CA ALA A 124 5.21 19.80 -12.74
C ALA A 124 4.57 21.18 -12.92
N PHE A 125 3.48 21.48 -12.21
CA PHE A 125 2.88 22.83 -12.24
C PHE A 125 3.86 23.89 -11.69
N ASP A 126 4.54 23.61 -10.57
CA ASP A 126 5.56 24.51 -10.03
C ASP A 126 6.70 24.76 -11.06
N LYS A 127 7.06 23.75 -11.87
CA LYS A 127 8.04 23.87 -12.94
C LYS A 127 7.52 24.69 -14.13
N ILE A 128 6.26 24.52 -14.50
CA ILE A 128 5.60 25.32 -15.54
C ILE A 128 5.59 26.81 -15.15
N ASP A 129 5.22 27.11 -13.90
CA ASP A 129 5.18 28.47 -13.38
C ASP A 129 6.58 29.15 -13.42
N ASN A 130 7.64 28.36 -13.28
CA ASN A 130 9.02 28.82 -13.40
C ASN A 130 9.58 28.77 -14.83
N ALA A 131 8.75 28.48 -15.84
CA ALA A 131 9.13 28.30 -17.24
C ALA A 131 10.17 27.18 -17.50
N GLU A 132 10.28 26.21 -16.58
CA GLU A 132 11.15 25.03 -16.70
C GLU A 132 10.41 23.90 -17.44
N PHE A 133 10.01 24.11 -18.68
CA PHE A 133 9.10 23.24 -19.43
C PHE A 133 9.65 21.83 -19.64
N ASP A 134 10.95 21.65 -19.81
CA ASP A 134 11.56 20.33 -19.98
C ASP A 134 11.44 19.47 -18.71
N ALA A 135 11.71 20.06 -17.55
CA ALA A 135 11.56 19.40 -16.28
C ALA A 135 10.08 19.08 -15.98
N ALA A 136 9.18 20.04 -16.31
CA ALA A 136 7.75 19.84 -16.18
C ALA A 136 7.26 18.66 -17.02
N GLY A 137 7.68 18.57 -18.28
CA GLY A 137 7.30 17.51 -19.19
C GLY A 137 7.69 16.12 -18.69
N ALA A 138 8.91 16.00 -18.17
CA ALA A 138 9.37 14.74 -17.56
C ALA A 138 8.49 14.32 -16.38
N LEU A 139 8.16 15.28 -15.48
CA LEU A 139 7.31 15.02 -14.31
C LEU A 139 5.87 14.66 -14.71
N VAL A 140 5.27 15.33 -15.70
CA VAL A 140 3.94 15.01 -16.23
C VAL A 140 3.91 13.63 -16.83
N GLY A 141 4.94 13.24 -17.58
CA GLY A 141 5.09 11.90 -18.13
C GLY A 141 5.07 10.82 -17.05
N LEU A 142 5.91 10.99 -16.04
CA LEU A 142 5.97 10.08 -14.88
C LEU A 142 4.67 10.06 -14.08
N ALA A 143 4.05 11.21 -13.83
CA ALA A 143 2.76 11.28 -13.14
C ALA A 143 1.68 10.50 -13.88
N ARG A 144 1.64 10.60 -15.20
CA ARG A 144 0.67 9.85 -16.02
C ARG A 144 0.87 8.34 -15.92
N GLU A 145 2.13 7.87 -15.88
CA GLU A 145 2.42 6.44 -15.68
C GLU A 145 1.91 5.96 -14.32
N ASP A 146 2.17 6.73 -13.25
CA ASP A 146 1.68 6.36 -11.92
C ASP A 146 0.14 6.39 -11.83
N TYR A 147 -0.54 7.38 -12.40
CA TYR A 147 -2.01 7.38 -12.46
C TYR A 147 -2.54 6.15 -13.22
N ARG A 148 -1.87 5.74 -14.30
CA ARG A 148 -2.25 4.53 -15.04
C ARG A 148 -2.12 3.29 -14.16
N GLU A 149 -1.04 3.16 -13.40
CA GLU A 149 -0.85 2.04 -12.47
C GLU A 149 -1.88 2.09 -11.33
N ALA A 150 -2.15 3.25 -10.75
CA ALA A 150 -3.20 3.43 -9.75
C ALA A 150 -4.57 2.97 -10.27
N LEU A 151 -4.93 3.38 -11.48
CA LEU A 151 -6.20 3.02 -12.13
C LEU A 151 -6.26 1.55 -12.56
N ARG A 152 -5.13 0.93 -12.89
CA ARG A 152 -5.06 -0.51 -13.17
C ARG A 152 -5.40 -1.33 -11.91
N LEU A 153 -4.99 -0.84 -10.74
CA LEU A 153 -5.21 -1.48 -9.45
C LEU A 153 -6.58 -1.12 -8.83
N ASN A 154 -7.05 0.10 -9.07
CA ASN A 154 -8.35 0.62 -8.60
C ASN A 154 -9.04 1.43 -9.72
N PRO A 155 -9.77 0.78 -10.63
CA PRO A 155 -10.42 1.47 -11.75
C PRO A 155 -11.50 2.47 -11.33
N ASP A 156 -12.05 2.35 -10.14
CA ASP A 156 -13.16 3.19 -9.65
C ASP A 156 -12.70 4.49 -8.97
N ASN A 157 -11.39 4.75 -8.93
CA ASN A 157 -10.85 5.99 -8.37
C ASN A 157 -11.09 7.17 -9.34
N TRP A 158 -12.14 7.94 -9.07
CA TRP A 158 -12.53 9.10 -9.89
C TRP A 158 -11.49 10.21 -9.88
N ASP A 159 -10.85 10.47 -8.75
CA ASP A 159 -9.83 11.50 -8.63
C ASP A 159 -8.60 11.15 -9.46
N ALA A 160 -8.18 9.87 -9.44
CA ALA A 160 -7.10 9.39 -10.29
C ALA A 160 -7.45 9.51 -11.79
N ARG A 161 -8.71 9.22 -12.19
CA ARG A 161 -9.17 9.41 -13.57
C ARG A 161 -9.13 10.85 -14.00
N PHE A 162 -9.66 11.74 -13.17
CA PHE A 162 -9.67 13.16 -13.44
C PHE A 162 -8.24 13.71 -13.60
N ASN A 163 -7.36 13.39 -12.64
CA ASN A 163 -5.99 13.87 -12.66
C ASN A 163 -5.17 13.25 -13.81
N PHE A 164 -5.45 11.99 -14.19
CA PHE A 164 -4.87 11.37 -15.37
C PHE A 164 -5.28 12.11 -16.67
N ASP A 165 -6.55 12.53 -16.78
CA ASP A 165 -7.01 13.33 -17.92
C ASP A 165 -6.33 14.70 -17.94
N VAL A 166 -6.19 15.39 -16.78
CA VAL A 166 -5.42 16.63 -16.66
C VAL A 166 -3.98 16.46 -17.14
N ALA A 167 -3.27 15.46 -16.64
CA ALA A 167 -1.90 15.18 -17.06
C ALA A 167 -1.80 14.88 -18.57
N SER A 168 -2.80 14.18 -19.12
CA SER A 168 -2.86 13.86 -20.55
C SER A 168 -3.16 15.07 -21.42
N ARG A 169 -3.95 16.03 -20.93
CA ARG A 169 -4.20 17.33 -21.61
C ARG A 169 -2.95 18.19 -21.62
N LEU A 170 -2.21 18.25 -20.52
CA LEU A 170 -0.94 19.00 -20.46
C LEU A 170 0.02 18.54 -21.54
N ILE A 171 0.16 17.24 -21.78
CA ILE A 171 1.03 16.72 -22.85
C ILE A 171 0.53 17.17 -24.24
N ARG A 172 -0.76 17.29 -24.46
CA ARG A 172 -1.32 17.78 -25.74
C ARG A 172 -1.13 19.26 -25.95
N GLU A 173 -1.31 20.05 -24.88
CA GLU A 173 -1.16 21.51 -24.91
C GLU A 173 0.30 21.95 -25.04
N TYR A 174 1.21 21.14 -24.47
CA TYR A 174 2.66 21.32 -24.56
C TYR A 174 3.29 20.14 -25.30
N PRO A 175 3.26 20.11 -26.64
CA PRO A 175 3.76 18.96 -27.42
C PRO A 175 5.21 18.59 -27.12
N SER A 176 6.03 19.54 -26.67
CA SER A 176 7.40 19.29 -26.22
C SER A 176 7.50 18.31 -25.03
N PHE A 177 6.44 18.14 -24.24
CA PHE A 177 6.41 17.20 -23.13
C PHE A 177 6.36 15.72 -23.56
N GLY A 178 5.89 15.47 -24.78
CA GLY A 178 5.78 14.11 -25.34
C GLY A 178 7.05 13.59 -26.01
N PHE A 179 8.06 14.42 -26.22
CA PHE A 179 9.29 14.04 -26.91
C PHE A 179 10.44 13.81 -25.95
N THR A 180 11.21 12.75 -26.20
CA THR A 180 12.52 12.57 -25.55
C THR A 180 13.49 13.68 -26.02
N PRO A 181 14.57 14.00 -25.25
CA PRO A 181 15.55 15.00 -25.65
C PRO A 181 16.14 14.76 -27.05
N ASP A 182 16.28 13.51 -27.44
CA ASP A 182 16.81 13.15 -28.79
C ASP A 182 15.76 13.34 -29.88
N GLU A 183 14.50 13.02 -29.64
CA GLU A 183 13.38 13.25 -30.57
C GLU A 183 13.15 14.74 -30.82
N ARG A 184 13.33 15.59 -29.81
CA ARG A 184 13.27 17.06 -29.97
C ARG A 184 14.40 17.61 -30.87
N ARG A 185 15.58 17.05 -30.82
CA ARG A 185 16.70 17.44 -31.68
C ARG A 185 16.48 17.10 -33.15
N LEU A 186 15.67 16.07 -33.41
CA LEU A 186 15.37 15.62 -34.77
C LEU A 186 14.27 16.47 -35.45
N GLY A 187 13.60 17.37 -34.72
CA GLY A 187 12.47 18.16 -35.20
C GLY A 187 11.22 17.32 -35.41
N PRO A 188 10.05 17.95 -35.63
CA PRO A 188 8.83 17.21 -35.91
C PRO A 188 9.04 16.42 -37.22
N ARG A 189 8.93 15.08 -37.16
CA ARG A 189 8.88 14.25 -38.36
C ARG A 189 7.69 14.71 -39.18
N PRO A 190 7.90 15.09 -40.47
CA PRO A 190 6.79 15.46 -41.33
C PRO A 190 5.84 14.23 -41.41
N LEU A 191 4.63 14.42 -40.96
CA LEU A 191 3.59 13.37 -40.92
C LEU A 191 3.17 12.88 -42.34
N TRP A 192 3.73 13.44 -43.39
CA TRP A 192 3.23 13.31 -44.76
C TRP A 192 4.35 13.11 -45.78
N THR A 193 5.29 12.21 -45.54
CA THR A 193 6.36 11.95 -46.52
C THR A 193 5.97 11.05 -47.67
N GLU A 194 4.82 10.36 -47.61
CA GLU A 194 4.39 9.48 -48.71
C GLU A 194 2.85 9.42 -48.82
N LEU A 195 2.22 10.52 -49.23
CA LEU A 195 0.92 10.37 -49.86
C LEU A 195 1.14 9.93 -51.32
N PRO A 196 0.55 8.79 -51.72
CA PRO A 196 0.72 8.31 -53.12
C PRO A 196 -0.16 9.11 -54.09
N ASN A 197 -0.13 10.43 -54.04
CA ASN A 197 -0.78 11.33 -55.01
C ASN A 197 -0.44 12.82 -54.78
N THR A 198 0.75 13.18 -54.36
CA THR A 198 1.21 14.57 -54.58
C THR A 198 1.50 14.74 -56.04
N PRO A 199 0.82 15.67 -56.74
CA PRO A 199 1.20 16.01 -58.14
C PRO A 199 2.64 16.52 -58.09
N ARG A 200 3.55 15.81 -58.72
CA ARG A 200 4.86 16.35 -59.09
C ARG A 200 4.57 17.46 -60.09
N GLY A 201 4.78 18.72 -59.66
CA GLY A 201 4.79 19.82 -60.59
C GLY A 201 5.84 19.54 -61.67
N GLU A 202 5.36 19.37 -62.86
CA GLU A 202 6.25 19.39 -64.05
C GLU A 202 6.75 20.80 -64.28
N PRO A 203 7.98 20.95 -64.82
CA PRO A 203 8.62 22.23 -65.08
C PRO A 203 7.91 23.04 -66.15
#